data_2879ec4a78a8c5481755bcd921723aa0
#
_entry.id   2879ec4a78a8c5481755bcd921723aa0
#
_cell.length_a   1.000
_cell.length_b   1.000
_cell.length_c   1.000
_cell.angle_alpha   90.00
_cell.angle_beta   90.00
_cell.angle_gamma   90.00
#
_symmetry.space_group_name_H-M   'P 1'
#
loop_
_entity.id
_entity.type
_entity.pdbx_description
1 polymer ?
#
loop_
_entity_poly.entity_id
_entity_poly.type
_entity_poly.pdbx_seq_one_letter_code
_entity_poly.pdbx_strand_id
1 'polypeptide(L)'
;EFNLSGCSGTFPFSELFDIMDAQNCDWYIPDGQCETWSSDLISAFFTRDVYSGRELLSMFRRPCFCIFLKLQAYPHKTKYADLRTYHEYVRSDCRHIVLVSDCDHIEVYSKAADCLEKIHAHFTGKKPMTVEFITDSSDQRTSFDIL
;
A
#
# COMPACT_ATOMS: atom_id res chain seq x y z
N GLU A 1 1.61 10.79 -4.86
CA GLU A 1 2.47 9.61 -4.80
C GLU A 1 3.57 9.80 -3.77
N PHE A 2 3.96 8.73 -3.16
CA PHE A 2 4.92 8.74 -2.09
C PHE A 2 5.80 7.50 -2.18
N ASN A 3 7.11 7.66 -2.11
CA ASN A 3 8.07 6.58 -2.21
C ASN A 3 8.82 6.43 -0.90
N LEU A 4 8.87 5.22 -0.36
CA LEU A 4 9.59 4.84 0.85
C LEU A 4 10.57 3.73 0.50
N SER A 5 11.86 4.00 0.54
CA SER A 5 12.90 3.01 0.26
C SER A 5 13.84 2.84 1.46
N GLY A 6 14.44 1.66 1.57
CA GLY A 6 15.49 1.38 2.54
C GLY A 6 15.07 0.61 3.79
N CYS A 7 13.95 -0.11 3.75
CA CYS A 7 13.51 -0.95 4.86
C CYS A 7 13.94 -2.40 4.68
N SER A 8 15.20 -2.71 4.94
CA SER A 8 15.59 -4.12 5.09
C SER A 8 15.01 -4.68 6.40
N GLY A 9 13.95 -5.46 6.33
CA GLY A 9 13.42 -6.17 7.48
C GLY A 9 11.91 -6.03 7.69
N THR A 10 11.44 -5.07 8.46
CA THR A 10 10.02 -4.92 8.76
C THR A 10 9.59 -3.47 8.61
N PHE A 11 8.95 -3.16 7.49
CA PHE A 11 8.30 -1.87 7.35
C PHE A 11 7.11 -1.80 8.34
N PRO A 12 6.91 -0.69 9.05
CA PRO A 12 5.81 -0.53 9.99
C PRO A 12 4.48 -0.25 9.28
N PHE A 13 3.95 -1.24 8.58
CA PHE A 13 2.69 -1.12 7.83
C PHE A 13 1.52 -0.66 8.71
N SER A 14 1.47 -1.11 9.96
CA SER A 14 0.42 -0.67 10.89
C SER A 14 0.40 0.85 11.08
N GLU A 15 1.56 1.50 11.19
CA GLU A 15 1.66 2.96 11.30
C GLU A 15 1.18 3.65 10.01
N LEU A 16 1.56 3.12 8.85
CA LEU A 16 1.12 3.64 7.55
C LEU A 16 -0.41 3.58 7.41
N PHE A 17 -0.99 2.43 7.70
CA PHE A 17 -2.43 2.22 7.56
C PHE A 17 -3.25 2.96 8.62
N ASP A 18 -2.71 3.20 9.80
CA ASP A 18 -3.34 4.09 10.78
C ASP A 18 -3.44 5.54 10.26
N ILE A 19 -2.38 6.05 9.64
CA ILE A 19 -2.37 7.39 9.03
C ILE A 19 -3.36 7.49 7.86
N MET A 20 -3.48 6.42 7.08
CA MET A 20 -4.37 6.35 5.93
C MET A 20 -5.84 6.16 6.30
N ASP A 21 -6.18 6.08 7.60
CA ASP A 21 -7.54 5.79 8.08
C ASP A 21 -8.12 4.51 7.44
N ALA A 22 -7.28 3.48 7.39
CA ALA A 22 -7.54 2.24 6.67
C ALA A 22 -8.82 1.53 7.10
N GLN A 23 -9.25 1.70 8.37
CA GLN A 23 -10.46 1.08 8.92
C GLN A 23 -11.76 1.54 8.22
N ASN A 24 -11.75 2.68 7.55
CA ASN A 24 -12.88 3.23 6.83
C ASN A 24 -12.93 2.82 5.34
N CYS A 25 -12.10 1.86 4.96
CA CYS A 25 -12.06 1.30 3.61
C CYS A 25 -12.13 -0.21 3.64
N ASP A 26 -12.56 -0.76 2.50
CA ASP A 26 -12.31 -2.15 2.13
C ASP A 26 -11.06 -2.19 1.25
N TRP A 27 -10.21 -3.18 1.49
CA TRP A 27 -8.94 -3.33 0.80
C TRP A 27 -8.94 -4.53 -0.12
N TYR A 28 -8.70 -4.27 -1.39
CA TYR A 28 -8.70 -5.24 -2.46
C TYR A 28 -7.27 -5.52 -2.93
N ILE A 29 -6.97 -6.80 -3.07
CA ILE A 29 -5.72 -7.31 -3.65
C ILE A 29 -6.08 -7.92 -5.01
N PRO A 30 -5.68 -7.31 -6.13
CA PRO A 30 -5.90 -7.88 -7.44
C PRO A 30 -5.20 -9.24 -7.60
N ASP A 31 -5.81 -10.12 -8.38
CA ASP A 31 -5.27 -11.46 -8.64
C ASP A 31 -3.85 -11.38 -9.22
N GLY A 32 -2.96 -12.22 -8.71
CA GLY A 32 -1.56 -12.27 -9.13
C GLY A 32 -0.70 -11.09 -8.66
N GLN A 33 -1.22 -10.14 -7.89
CA GLN A 33 -0.50 -8.94 -7.44
C GLN A 33 -0.10 -9.01 -5.96
N CYS A 34 0.29 -10.22 -5.50
CA CYS A 34 0.69 -10.43 -4.12
C CYS A 34 1.69 -11.58 -3.98
N GLU A 35 2.83 -11.28 -3.41
CA GLU A 35 3.79 -12.26 -2.90
C GLU A 35 4.17 -11.88 -1.47
N THR A 36 3.46 -12.45 -0.50
CA THR A 36 3.59 -12.15 0.92
C THR A 36 3.59 -13.43 1.75
N TRP A 37 4.40 -13.46 2.79
CA TRP A 37 4.60 -14.63 3.64
C TRP A 37 4.48 -14.25 5.11
N SER A 38 3.95 -15.17 5.90
CA SER A 38 4.04 -15.07 7.35
C SER A 38 5.50 -15.19 7.82
N SER A 39 5.77 -14.86 9.07
CA SER A 39 7.12 -14.86 9.63
C SER A 39 7.81 -16.24 9.60
N ASP A 40 7.03 -17.33 9.44
CA ASP A 40 7.55 -18.70 9.26
C ASP A 40 8.07 -18.96 7.83
N LEU A 41 7.82 -18.07 6.87
CA LEU A 41 8.15 -18.21 5.44
C LEU A 41 7.49 -19.44 4.77
N ILE A 42 6.47 -20.02 5.36
CA ILE A 42 5.78 -21.22 4.87
C ILE A 42 4.35 -20.87 4.45
N SER A 43 3.64 -20.10 5.30
CA SER A 43 2.24 -19.76 5.08
C SER A 43 2.09 -18.45 4.35
N ALA A 44 1.20 -18.38 3.37
CA ALA A 44 0.82 -17.12 2.75
C ALA A 44 0.22 -16.17 3.80
N PHE A 45 0.62 -14.90 3.78
CA PHE A 45 0.09 -13.91 4.71
C PHE A 45 -1.35 -13.52 4.35
N PHE A 46 -1.62 -13.30 3.08
CA PHE A 46 -2.97 -13.06 2.56
C PHE A 46 -3.53 -14.33 1.91
N THR A 47 -4.79 -14.63 2.22
CA THR A 47 -5.49 -15.83 1.73
C THR A 47 -6.80 -15.51 1.00
N ARG A 48 -7.16 -14.23 0.93
CA ARG A 48 -8.36 -13.71 0.26
C ARG A 48 -8.02 -12.46 -0.53
N ASP A 49 -8.89 -12.05 -1.41
CA ASP A 49 -8.70 -10.87 -2.26
C ASP A 49 -9.21 -9.59 -1.60
N VAL A 50 -10.10 -9.70 -0.62
CA VAL A 50 -10.71 -8.54 0.04
C VAL A 50 -10.64 -8.67 1.55
N TYR A 51 -10.25 -7.58 2.18
CA TYR A 51 -10.18 -7.44 3.64
C TYR A 51 -10.84 -6.14 4.08
N SER A 52 -11.58 -6.17 5.18
CA SER A 52 -11.97 -4.93 5.84
C SER A 52 -10.72 -4.22 6.39
N GLY A 53 -10.80 -2.91 6.54
CA GLY A 53 -9.66 -2.16 7.09
C GLY A 53 -9.28 -2.59 8.50
N ARG A 54 -10.23 -3.05 9.30
CA ARG A 54 -9.96 -3.59 10.65
C ARG A 54 -9.18 -4.90 10.59
N GLU A 55 -9.56 -5.80 9.67
CA GLU A 55 -8.81 -7.05 9.44
C GLU A 55 -7.39 -6.75 8.98
N LEU A 56 -7.24 -5.84 8.02
CA LEU A 56 -5.94 -5.44 7.49
C LEU A 56 -5.03 -4.88 8.60
N LEU A 57 -5.52 -3.95 9.40
CA LEU A 57 -4.78 -3.40 10.54
C LEU A 57 -4.38 -4.48 11.55
N SER A 58 -5.29 -5.39 11.88
CA SER A 58 -5.00 -6.52 12.77
C SER A 58 -3.92 -7.44 12.20
N MET A 59 -3.96 -7.71 10.90
CA MET A 59 -2.97 -8.55 10.22
C MET A 59 -1.58 -7.92 10.24
N PHE A 60 -1.45 -6.64 9.91
CA PHE A 60 -0.17 -5.94 9.87
C PHE A 60 0.44 -5.62 11.24
N ARG A 61 -0.24 -5.90 12.33
CA ARG A 61 0.36 -5.94 13.67
C ARG A 61 1.24 -7.19 13.88
N ARG A 62 1.10 -8.18 13.01
CA ARG A 62 1.94 -9.37 13.00
C ARG A 62 3.08 -9.19 11.99
N PRO A 63 4.28 -9.72 12.26
CA PRO A 63 5.37 -9.70 11.30
C PRO A 63 4.98 -10.43 10.00
N CYS A 64 5.34 -9.85 8.88
CA CYS A 64 5.19 -10.48 7.58
C CYS A 64 6.37 -10.13 6.67
N PHE A 65 6.65 -10.99 5.71
CA PHE A 65 7.53 -10.69 4.60
C PHE A 65 6.68 -10.32 3.40
N CYS A 66 6.85 -9.10 2.93
CA CYS A 66 6.13 -8.58 1.79
C CYS A 66 7.14 -8.31 0.66
N ILE A 67 7.18 -9.18 -0.32
CA ILE A 67 8.08 -9.04 -1.48
C ILE A 67 7.42 -8.15 -2.52
N PHE A 68 6.20 -8.52 -2.93
CA PHE A 68 5.35 -7.74 -3.81
C PHE A 68 3.93 -7.67 -3.25
N LEU A 69 3.33 -6.50 -3.30
CA LEU A 69 1.95 -6.33 -2.86
C LEU A 69 1.33 -5.11 -3.52
N LYS A 70 0.16 -5.30 -4.10
CA LYS A 70 -0.72 -4.23 -4.55
C LYS A 70 -1.98 -4.23 -3.72
N LEU A 71 -2.22 -3.17 -3.01
CA LEU A 71 -3.43 -2.94 -2.21
C LEU A 71 -4.19 -1.73 -2.73
N GLN A 72 -5.46 -1.91 -2.97
CA GLN A 72 -6.38 -0.85 -3.41
C GLN A 72 -7.49 -0.64 -2.38
N ALA A 73 -7.62 0.58 -1.88
CA ALA A 73 -8.61 0.96 -0.87
C ALA A 73 -9.86 1.54 -1.50
N TYR A 74 -11.01 0.97 -1.22
CA TYR A 74 -12.31 1.41 -1.71
C TYR A 74 -13.24 1.79 -0.55
N PRO A 75 -14.19 2.71 -0.77
CA PRO A 75 -15.29 2.90 0.15
C PRO A 75 -16.06 1.60 0.33
N HIS A 76 -16.62 1.38 1.52
CA HIS A 76 -17.43 0.20 1.79
C HIS A 76 -18.57 0.03 0.76
N LYS A 77 -18.83 -1.21 0.37
CA LYS A 77 -19.90 -1.59 -0.56
C LYS A 77 -19.75 -1.06 -2.00
N THR A 78 -18.56 -0.73 -2.43
CA THR A 78 -18.28 -0.42 -3.84
C THR A 78 -17.82 -1.65 -4.61
N LYS A 79 -17.80 -1.55 -5.94
CA LYS A 79 -17.20 -2.57 -6.79
C LYS A 79 -15.69 -2.38 -6.82
N TYR A 80 -14.97 -3.48 -6.73
CA TYR A 80 -13.52 -3.49 -6.87
C TYR A 80 -13.14 -3.77 -8.32
N ALA A 81 -12.07 -3.12 -8.78
CA ALA A 81 -11.49 -3.36 -10.09
C ALA A 81 -9.97 -3.30 -9.99
N ASP A 82 -9.28 -4.15 -10.72
CA ASP A 82 -7.84 -4.07 -10.84
C ASP A 82 -7.46 -2.82 -11.67
N LEU A 83 -6.92 -1.82 -11.00
CA LEU A 83 -6.49 -0.56 -11.61
C LEU A 83 -5.03 -0.70 -12.03
N ARG A 84 -4.78 -0.62 -13.32
CA ARG A 84 -3.44 -0.85 -13.89
C ARG A 84 -2.68 0.43 -14.18
N THR A 85 -3.39 1.55 -14.29
CA THR A 85 -2.80 2.83 -14.64
C THR A 85 -3.26 3.95 -13.72
N TYR A 86 -2.46 5.01 -13.62
CA TYR A 86 -2.82 6.22 -12.88
C TYR A 86 -4.12 6.85 -13.40
N HIS A 87 -4.33 6.82 -14.71
CA HIS A 87 -5.56 7.34 -15.32
C HIS A 87 -6.81 6.57 -14.88
N GLU A 88 -6.74 5.24 -14.78
CA GLU A 88 -7.82 4.42 -14.24
C GLU A 88 -8.07 4.74 -12.76
N TYR A 89 -7.00 4.89 -11.99
CA TYR A 89 -7.09 5.24 -10.58
C TYR A 89 -7.81 6.56 -10.36
N VAL A 90 -7.43 7.62 -11.08
CA VAL A 90 -8.05 8.95 -10.93
C VAL A 90 -9.56 8.90 -11.20
N ARG A 91 -10.01 8.09 -12.16
CA ARG A 91 -11.42 7.95 -12.55
C ARG A 91 -12.23 6.96 -11.70
N SER A 92 -11.57 6.17 -10.88
CA SER A 92 -12.21 5.15 -10.04
C SER A 92 -12.71 5.72 -8.71
N ASP A 93 -13.43 4.89 -7.95
CA ASP A 93 -13.78 5.16 -6.55
C ASP A 93 -12.66 4.77 -5.58
N CYS A 94 -11.55 4.22 -6.07
CA CYS A 94 -10.41 3.87 -5.26
C CYS A 94 -9.82 5.12 -4.60
N ARG A 95 -9.65 5.08 -3.28
CA ARG A 95 -9.13 6.21 -2.49
C ARG A 95 -7.62 6.21 -2.40
N HIS A 96 -7.07 5.02 -2.20
CA HIS A 96 -5.63 4.84 -2.00
C HIS A 96 -5.15 3.62 -2.77
N ILE A 97 -3.90 3.67 -3.23
CA ILE A 97 -3.16 2.50 -3.71
C ILE A 97 -1.85 2.43 -2.94
N VAL A 98 -1.52 1.26 -2.43
CA VAL A 98 -0.22 0.96 -1.84
C VAL A 98 0.44 -0.12 -2.67
N LEU A 99 1.62 0.17 -3.18
CA LEU A 99 2.46 -0.77 -3.93
C LEU A 99 3.71 -1.06 -3.10
N VAL A 100 4.04 -2.32 -2.97
CA VAL A 100 5.30 -2.79 -2.38
C VAL A 100 6.04 -3.58 -3.43
N SER A 101 7.29 -3.26 -3.65
CA SER A 101 8.17 -4.02 -4.53
C SER A 101 9.54 -4.22 -3.89
N ASP A 102 10.13 -5.39 -4.18
CA ASP A 102 11.47 -5.77 -3.70
C ASP A 102 11.66 -5.63 -2.17
N CYS A 103 10.62 -5.85 -1.41
CA CYS A 103 10.57 -5.82 0.07
C CYS A 103 10.76 -4.44 0.72
N ASP A 104 11.31 -3.46 0.04
CA ASP A 104 11.77 -2.20 0.64
C ASP A 104 11.33 -0.95 -0.10
N HIS A 105 10.70 -1.11 -1.24
CA HIS A 105 10.20 0.01 -2.03
C HIS A 105 8.69 0.11 -1.92
N ILE A 106 8.21 1.18 -1.29
CA ILE A 106 6.80 1.38 -1.02
C ILE A 106 6.33 2.68 -1.66
N GLU A 107 5.34 2.58 -2.51
CA GLU A 107 4.69 3.73 -3.15
C GLU A 107 3.26 3.85 -2.65
N VAL A 108 2.85 5.04 -2.32
CA VAL A 108 1.49 5.35 -1.85
C VAL A 108 0.87 6.40 -2.74
N TYR A 109 -0.25 6.06 -3.34
CA TYR A 109 -1.12 6.98 -4.06
C TYR A 109 -2.34 7.28 -3.21
N SER A 110 -2.70 8.54 -3.07
CA SER A 110 -3.87 8.97 -2.31
C SER A 110 -4.56 10.14 -2.98
N LYS A 111 -5.89 10.10 -3.00
CA LYS A 111 -6.72 11.24 -3.41
C LYS A 111 -6.88 12.28 -2.30
N ALA A 112 -6.44 11.96 -1.08
CA ALA A 112 -6.44 12.86 0.06
C ALA A 112 -5.04 13.47 0.25
N ALA A 113 -4.86 14.72 -0.14
CA ALA A 113 -3.56 15.40 -0.05
C ALA A 113 -3.02 15.46 1.39
N ASP A 114 -3.89 15.69 2.38
CA ASP A 114 -3.52 15.70 3.80
C ASP A 114 -3.00 14.34 4.29
N CYS A 115 -3.48 13.25 3.71
CA CYS A 115 -2.96 11.90 4.00
C CYS A 115 -1.49 11.79 3.59
N LEU A 116 -1.14 12.21 2.38
CA LEU A 116 0.24 12.18 1.89
C LEU A 116 1.16 13.07 2.72
N GLU A 117 0.69 14.26 3.13
CA GLU A 117 1.44 15.15 4.00
C GLU A 117 1.72 14.53 5.38
N LYS A 118 0.72 13.87 5.97
CA LYS A 118 0.87 13.16 7.26
C LYS A 118 1.85 11.99 7.14
N ILE A 119 1.78 11.21 6.06
CA ILE A 119 2.73 10.12 5.80
C ILE A 119 4.15 10.68 5.70
N HIS A 120 4.35 11.73 4.91
CA HIS A 120 5.65 12.37 4.76
C HIS A 120 6.18 12.86 6.11
N ALA A 121 5.39 13.59 6.86
CA ALA A 121 5.80 14.11 8.17
C ALA A 121 6.13 12.99 9.17
N HIS A 122 5.39 11.88 9.16
CA HIS A 122 5.59 10.76 10.07
C HIS A 122 6.87 9.99 9.79
N PHE A 123 7.18 9.74 8.51
CA PHE A 123 8.30 8.89 8.12
C PHE A 123 9.59 9.66 7.83
N THR A 124 9.53 10.97 7.58
CA THR A 124 10.72 11.79 7.36
C THR A 124 11.64 11.76 8.58
N GLY A 125 12.91 11.48 8.36
CA GLY A 125 13.92 11.40 9.42
C GLY A 125 13.95 10.10 10.21
N LYS A 126 13.03 9.17 9.97
CA LYS A 126 13.10 7.82 10.55
C LYS A 126 14.08 6.97 9.73
N LYS A 127 15.28 6.78 10.25
CA LYS A 127 16.29 5.92 9.61
C LYS A 127 15.90 4.44 9.73
N PRO A 128 16.18 3.62 8.71
CA PRO A 128 16.91 3.89 7.47
C PRO A 128 16.05 4.43 6.30
N MET A 129 14.84 4.89 6.55
CA MET A 129 13.88 5.26 5.49
C MET A 129 14.29 6.54 4.78
N THR A 130 14.14 6.56 3.46
CA THR A 130 14.14 7.75 2.62
C THR A 130 12.73 8.02 2.15
N VAL A 131 12.30 9.27 2.21
CA VAL A 131 10.93 9.67 1.96
C VAL A 131 10.92 10.78 0.92
N GLU A 132 10.17 10.62 -0.15
CA GLU A 132 10.11 11.55 -1.26
C GLU A 132 8.67 11.77 -1.73
N PHE A 133 8.28 13.03 -1.97
CA PHE A 133 7.07 13.34 -2.71
C PHE A 133 7.31 13.24 -4.21
N ILE A 134 6.41 12.54 -4.90
CA ILE A 134 6.41 12.44 -6.36
C ILE A 134 5.17 13.17 -6.87
N THR A 135 5.36 14.02 -7.87
CA THR A 135 4.29 14.75 -8.55
C THR A 135 3.94 14.06 -9.87
N ASP A 136 2.79 14.38 -10.43
CA ASP A 136 2.36 13.85 -11.74
C ASP A 136 3.41 14.08 -12.83
N SER A 137 4.19 15.17 -12.72
CA SER A 137 5.24 15.50 -13.69
C SER A 137 6.55 14.74 -13.47
N SER A 138 6.78 14.23 -12.27
CA SER A 138 7.99 13.48 -11.90
C SER A 138 7.76 11.97 -11.76
N ASP A 139 6.52 11.53 -11.77
CA ASP A 139 6.18 10.10 -11.74
C ASP A 139 6.59 9.44 -13.06
N GLN A 140 7.44 8.43 -12.96
CA GLN A 140 7.90 7.63 -14.10
C GLN A 140 7.18 6.28 -14.19
N ARG A 141 6.30 5.97 -13.25
CA ARG A 141 5.57 4.71 -13.25
C ARG A 141 4.49 4.71 -14.32
N THR A 142 4.55 3.75 -15.22
CA THR A 142 3.59 3.57 -16.31
C THR A 142 2.49 2.56 -16.02
N SER A 143 2.73 1.67 -15.04
CA SER A 143 1.78 0.63 -14.63
C SER A 143 1.80 0.43 -13.12
N PHE A 144 0.64 0.12 -12.55
CA PHE A 144 0.49 -0.31 -11.16
C PHE A 144 0.67 -1.82 -10.96
N ASP A 145 0.88 -2.57 -12.02
CA ASP A 145 1.21 -3.98 -11.93
C ASP A 145 2.63 -4.13 -11.38
N ILE A 146 2.79 -4.99 -10.41
CA ILE A 146 4.05 -5.22 -9.68
C ILE A 146 4.60 -6.64 -9.87
N LEU A 147 3.81 -7.53 -10.47
CA LEU A 147 4.19 -8.90 -10.86
C LEU A 147 3.87 -9.17 -12.32
#